data_1450990879af77d20c87488e5faee118
#
_entry.id   1450990879af77d20c87488e5faee118
#
_cell.length_a   1.000
_cell.length_b   1.000
_cell.length_c   1.000
_cell.angle_alpha   90.00
_cell.angle_beta   90.00
_cell.angle_gamma   90.00
#
_symmetry.space_group_name_H-M   'P 1'
#
loop_
_entity.id
_entity.type
_entity.pdbx_description
1 polymer ?
#
loop_
_entity_poly.entity_id
_entity_poly.type
_entity_poly.pdbx_seq_one_letter_code
_entity_poly.pdbx_strand_id
1 'polypeptide(L)'
;AQKQPHIILIMTDQQRGDAMGCMGNESVISPHLDALASEGTLFMNGYSSCPSSTPARAGLLTGQSPWHHGLLGYGKVAPKYNHEMPQMLKDAGYYTFGIGKMHWHPQRIKHGFEGTLLDESGRREDPNFISDYRLWFQIQAPGKNPDETGIGWNDHGAATYKLKESLHPTYWTGEMACQMIQNYDNGNQPLFLKVSFARPHSPYDPPQRFLDMYKDAQVP
;
A
#
# COMPACT_ATOMS: atom_id res chain seq x y z
N ALA A 1 -16.75 -10.36 -27.90
CA ALA A 1 -16.78 -9.51 -26.70
C ALA A 1 -15.39 -8.94 -26.46
N GLN A 2 -15.29 -7.65 -26.15
CA GLN A 2 -14.01 -7.03 -25.83
C GLN A 2 -13.46 -7.66 -24.54
N LYS A 3 -12.19 -8.09 -24.55
CA LYS A 3 -11.56 -8.69 -23.37
C LYS A 3 -11.40 -7.62 -22.29
N GLN A 4 -11.89 -7.89 -21.08
CA GLN A 4 -11.70 -7.00 -19.95
C GLN A 4 -10.21 -6.93 -19.57
N PRO A 5 -9.62 -5.73 -19.36
CA PRO A 5 -8.21 -5.60 -18.98
C PRO A 5 -7.96 -6.03 -17.53
N HIS A 6 -6.75 -6.45 -17.23
CA HIS A 6 -6.31 -6.50 -15.84
C HIS A 6 -6.21 -5.09 -15.27
N ILE A 7 -6.50 -4.94 -13.97
CA ILE A 7 -6.42 -3.65 -13.26
C ILE A 7 -5.46 -3.84 -12.08
N ILE A 8 -4.36 -3.07 -12.09
CA ILE A 8 -3.41 -3.04 -10.99
C ILE A 8 -3.46 -1.66 -10.35
N LEU A 9 -3.91 -1.59 -9.11
CA LEU A 9 -3.94 -0.37 -8.31
C LEU A 9 -2.75 -0.36 -7.35
N ILE A 10 -1.73 0.44 -7.68
CA ILE A 10 -0.55 0.62 -6.83
C ILE A 10 -0.73 1.91 -6.05
N MET A 11 -0.58 1.85 -4.75
CA MET A 11 -0.66 3.02 -3.87
C MET A 11 0.40 2.98 -2.77
N THR A 12 0.81 4.15 -2.35
CA THR A 12 1.68 4.39 -1.21
C THR A 12 0.88 5.06 -0.10
N ASP A 13 1.39 5.01 1.13
CA ASP A 13 0.73 5.67 2.27
C ASP A 13 1.49 6.93 2.66
N GLN A 14 0.78 8.05 2.74
CA GLN A 14 1.30 9.35 3.18
C GLN A 14 2.43 9.92 2.29
N GLN A 15 2.50 9.54 1.04
CA GLN A 15 3.46 10.14 0.10
C GLN A 15 3.03 11.57 -0.24
N ARG A 16 3.99 12.51 -0.17
CA ARG A 16 3.78 13.88 -0.64
C ARG A 16 3.55 13.89 -2.16
N GLY A 17 2.65 14.73 -2.63
CA GLY A 17 2.33 14.84 -4.06
C GLY A 17 3.52 15.28 -4.92
N ASP A 18 4.46 16.03 -4.34
CA ASP A 18 5.68 16.50 -4.98
C ASP A 18 6.89 15.55 -4.81
N ALA A 19 6.71 14.39 -4.19
CA ALA A 19 7.78 13.43 -3.96
C ALA A 19 7.96 12.45 -5.14
N MET A 20 7.95 12.97 -6.37
CA MET A 20 8.21 12.24 -7.63
C MET A 20 8.84 13.17 -8.65
N GLY A 21 9.79 12.65 -9.46
CA GLY A 21 10.44 13.43 -10.52
C GLY A 21 9.44 13.97 -11.54
N CYS A 22 8.48 13.15 -11.98
CA CYS A 22 7.43 13.55 -12.92
C CYS A 22 6.51 14.67 -12.42
N MET A 23 6.50 14.94 -11.12
CA MET A 23 5.79 16.07 -10.52
C MET A 23 6.63 17.35 -10.41
N GLY A 24 7.82 17.37 -11.03
CA GLY A 24 8.72 18.51 -11.07
C GLY A 24 9.73 18.60 -9.91
N ASN A 25 9.86 17.55 -9.12
CA ASN A 25 10.87 17.49 -8.06
C ASN A 25 12.20 16.98 -8.59
N GLU A 26 13.16 17.89 -8.77
CA GLU A 26 14.49 17.58 -9.32
C GLU A 26 15.38 16.79 -8.36
N SER A 27 15.08 16.78 -7.06
CA SER A 27 15.85 16.07 -6.04
C SER A 27 15.44 14.62 -5.87
N VAL A 28 14.22 14.24 -6.26
CA VAL A 28 13.70 12.89 -6.08
C VAL A 28 14.03 12.01 -7.28
N ILE A 29 14.61 10.86 -7.00
CA ILE A 29 14.96 9.83 -8.00
C ILE A 29 13.85 8.78 -8.03
N SER A 30 12.95 8.86 -9.02
CA SER A 30 11.80 7.96 -9.17
C SER A 30 11.63 7.43 -10.60
N PRO A 31 12.66 6.74 -11.16
CA PRO A 31 12.73 6.46 -12.60
C PRO A 31 11.57 5.59 -13.11
N HIS A 32 11.08 4.64 -12.30
CA HIS A 32 9.98 3.76 -12.72
C HIS A 32 8.62 4.46 -12.70
N LEU A 33 8.38 5.34 -11.72
CA LEU A 33 7.17 6.17 -11.69
C LEU A 33 7.19 7.21 -12.80
N ASP A 34 8.35 7.80 -13.07
CA ASP A 34 8.54 8.77 -14.15
C ASP A 34 8.34 8.13 -15.52
N ALA A 35 8.85 6.92 -15.73
CA ALA A 35 8.61 6.14 -16.94
C ALA A 35 7.12 5.84 -17.13
N LEU A 36 6.45 5.35 -16.09
CA LEU A 36 5.00 5.07 -16.13
C LEU A 36 4.21 6.34 -16.47
N ALA A 37 4.57 7.48 -15.88
CA ALA A 37 3.94 8.77 -16.17
C ALA A 37 4.13 9.19 -17.63
N SER A 38 5.32 8.94 -18.21
CA SER A 38 5.62 9.28 -19.61
C SER A 38 4.87 8.41 -20.63
N GLU A 39 4.52 7.18 -20.26
CA GLU A 39 3.81 6.23 -21.10
C GLU A 39 2.28 6.29 -20.93
N GLY A 40 1.82 6.91 -19.84
CA GLY A 40 0.42 6.97 -19.47
C GLY A 40 -0.14 8.39 -19.36
N THR A 41 -1.13 8.56 -18.49
CA THR A 41 -1.74 9.85 -18.18
C THR A 41 -1.33 10.28 -16.77
N LEU A 42 -0.64 11.42 -16.66
CA LEU A 42 -0.26 12.03 -15.40
C LEU A 42 -1.31 13.06 -14.95
N PHE A 43 -1.93 12.82 -13.80
CA PHE A 43 -2.88 13.76 -13.18
C PHE A 43 -2.12 14.71 -12.23
N MET A 44 -1.86 15.93 -12.67
CA MET A 44 -1.13 16.95 -11.88
C MET A 44 -1.90 17.42 -10.66
N ASN A 45 -3.22 17.35 -10.68
CA ASN A 45 -4.12 17.83 -9.63
C ASN A 45 -4.97 16.68 -9.06
N GLY A 46 -4.34 15.56 -8.75
CA GLY A 46 -4.99 14.45 -8.03
C GLY A 46 -4.99 14.69 -6.53
N TYR A 47 -6.18 14.67 -5.91
CA TYR A 47 -6.33 14.91 -4.47
C TYR A 47 -6.94 13.71 -3.76
N SER A 48 -6.47 13.43 -2.55
CA SER A 48 -7.16 12.51 -1.65
C SER A 48 -8.47 13.12 -1.15
N SER A 49 -9.49 12.31 -0.96
CA SER A 49 -10.79 12.76 -0.41
C SER A 49 -10.69 13.28 1.02
N CYS A 50 -9.64 12.92 1.75
CA CYS A 50 -9.37 13.35 3.12
C CYS A 50 -7.87 13.20 3.41
N PRO A 51 -7.24 14.10 4.19
CA PRO A 51 -5.84 14.02 4.57
C PRO A 51 -5.54 13.00 5.69
N SER A 52 -6.48 12.11 6.00
CA SER A 52 -6.35 11.06 7.02
C SER A 52 -6.60 9.69 6.40
N SER A 53 -5.82 8.68 6.85
CA SER A 53 -5.77 7.36 6.20
C SER A 53 -7.11 6.64 6.17
N THR A 54 -7.80 6.48 7.31
CA THR A 54 -9.02 5.68 7.36
C THR A 54 -10.18 6.28 6.56
N PRO A 55 -10.50 7.59 6.63
CA PRO A 55 -11.55 8.15 5.79
C PRO A 55 -11.16 8.21 4.29
N ALA A 56 -9.90 8.46 3.96
CA ALA A 56 -9.44 8.41 2.58
C ALA A 56 -9.56 6.99 1.98
N ARG A 57 -9.23 5.96 2.77
CA ARG A 57 -9.35 4.55 2.36
C ARG A 57 -10.81 4.11 2.27
N ALA A 58 -11.69 4.60 3.14
CA ALA A 58 -13.13 4.42 3.00
C ALA A 58 -13.66 5.09 1.72
N GLY A 59 -13.18 6.28 1.40
CA GLY A 59 -13.50 6.98 0.15
C GLY A 59 -13.07 6.20 -1.09
N LEU A 60 -11.84 5.67 -1.10
CA LEU A 60 -11.35 4.80 -2.18
C LEU A 60 -12.18 3.51 -2.30
N LEU A 61 -12.53 2.90 -1.17
CA LEU A 61 -13.29 1.65 -1.14
C LEU A 61 -14.71 1.83 -1.70
N THR A 62 -15.35 2.95 -1.40
CA THR A 62 -16.78 3.19 -1.68
C THR A 62 -17.04 4.08 -2.90
N GLY A 63 -16.04 4.81 -3.37
CA GLY A 63 -16.22 5.87 -4.37
C GLY A 63 -16.99 7.10 -3.82
N GLN A 64 -17.09 7.24 -2.49
CA GLN A 64 -17.88 8.28 -1.84
C GLN A 64 -17.02 9.25 -1.05
N SER A 65 -17.49 10.49 -0.91
CA SER A 65 -16.88 11.47 -0.02
C SER A 65 -17.06 11.08 1.46
N PRO A 66 -16.24 11.61 2.38
CA PRO A 66 -16.41 11.39 3.82
C PRO A 66 -17.80 11.71 4.35
N TRP A 67 -18.47 12.70 3.79
CA TRP A 67 -19.84 13.07 4.13
C TRP A 67 -20.87 11.98 3.81
N HIS A 68 -20.62 11.19 2.76
CA HIS A 68 -21.54 10.13 2.33
C HIS A 68 -21.25 8.80 3.01
N HIS A 69 -19.98 8.41 3.13
CA HIS A 69 -19.64 7.14 3.82
C HIS A 69 -19.60 7.28 5.35
N GLY A 70 -19.72 8.51 5.89
CA GLY A 70 -19.91 8.80 7.31
C GLY A 70 -18.64 8.81 8.18
N LEU A 71 -17.45 8.52 7.63
CA LEU A 71 -16.19 8.57 8.37
C LEU A 71 -15.49 9.90 8.10
N LEU A 72 -15.79 10.92 8.92
CA LEU A 72 -15.32 12.29 8.71
C LEU A 72 -13.87 12.55 9.16
N GLY A 73 -13.34 11.71 10.02
CA GLY A 73 -11.99 11.82 10.56
C GLY A 73 -11.39 10.46 10.86
N TYR A 74 -10.21 10.44 11.51
CA TYR A 74 -9.58 9.18 11.89
C TYR A 74 -10.52 8.35 12.78
N GLY A 75 -10.70 7.09 12.39
CA GLY A 75 -11.57 6.16 13.09
C GLY A 75 -11.53 4.78 12.44
N LYS A 76 -12.45 3.92 12.81
CA LYS A 76 -12.56 2.58 12.25
C LYS A 76 -13.38 2.59 10.97
N VAL A 77 -12.81 2.08 9.89
CA VAL A 77 -13.55 1.80 8.66
C VAL A 77 -14.68 0.83 9.00
N ALA A 78 -15.89 1.11 8.53
CA ALA A 78 -17.03 0.24 8.81
C ALA A 78 -16.81 -1.17 8.24
N PRO A 79 -17.29 -2.21 8.91
CA PRO A 79 -17.08 -3.58 8.44
C PRO A 79 -17.78 -3.90 7.13
N LYS A 80 -18.74 -3.09 6.73
CA LYS A 80 -19.47 -3.21 5.45
C LYS A 80 -20.01 -1.86 4.99
N TYR A 81 -19.91 -1.62 3.69
CA TYR A 81 -20.57 -0.51 2.99
C TYR A 81 -21.52 -1.06 1.92
N ASN A 82 -22.48 -0.24 1.48
CA ASN A 82 -23.42 -0.64 0.43
C ASN A 82 -22.73 -0.88 -0.92
N HIS A 83 -21.68 -0.12 -1.18
CA HIS A 83 -20.87 -0.24 -2.40
C HIS A 83 -19.40 -0.33 -2.00
N GLU A 84 -18.73 -1.38 -2.48
CA GLU A 84 -17.31 -1.64 -2.22
C GLU A 84 -16.64 -2.01 -3.53
N MET A 85 -15.65 -1.25 -3.94
CA MET A 85 -14.98 -1.40 -5.25
C MET A 85 -14.51 -2.85 -5.52
N PRO A 86 -13.87 -3.58 -4.58
CA PRO A 86 -13.47 -4.95 -4.86
C PRO A 86 -14.65 -5.89 -5.08
N GLN A 87 -15.76 -5.71 -4.34
CA GLN A 87 -16.97 -6.50 -4.52
C GLN A 87 -17.62 -6.20 -5.88
N MET A 88 -17.69 -4.94 -6.28
CA MET A 88 -18.26 -4.55 -7.58
C MET A 88 -17.46 -5.14 -8.74
N LEU A 89 -16.12 -5.12 -8.65
CA LEU A 89 -15.25 -5.73 -9.65
C LEU A 89 -15.37 -7.26 -9.66
N LYS A 90 -15.50 -7.89 -8.50
CA LYS A 90 -15.78 -9.32 -8.39
C LYS A 90 -17.10 -9.69 -9.07
N ASP A 91 -18.16 -8.92 -8.82
CA ASP A 91 -19.47 -9.12 -9.44
C ASP A 91 -19.42 -8.89 -10.96
N ALA A 92 -18.48 -8.07 -11.44
CA ALA A 92 -18.18 -7.88 -12.86
C ALA A 92 -17.27 -8.96 -13.47
N GLY A 93 -16.91 -10.00 -12.72
CA GLY A 93 -16.15 -11.14 -13.19
C GLY A 93 -14.64 -11.12 -12.93
N TYR A 94 -14.13 -10.12 -12.21
CA TYR A 94 -12.72 -10.05 -11.84
C TYR A 94 -12.38 -11.02 -10.70
N TYR A 95 -11.18 -11.61 -10.76
CA TYR A 95 -10.52 -12.13 -9.56
C TYR A 95 -9.90 -10.95 -8.82
N THR A 96 -10.22 -10.80 -7.52
CA THR A 96 -9.84 -9.63 -6.76
C THR A 96 -8.93 -10.00 -5.59
N PHE A 97 -7.77 -9.34 -5.50
CA PHE A 97 -6.79 -9.63 -4.44
C PHE A 97 -6.13 -8.35 -3.93
N GLY A 98 -5.82 -8.33 -2.62
CA GLY A 98 -5.19 -7.20 -1.97
C GLY A 98 -3.88 -7.57 -1.29
N ILE A 99 -2.82 -6.75 -1.47
CA ILE A 99 -1.51 -6.94 -0.85
C ILE A 99 -1.09 -5.65 -0.15
N GLY A 100 -0.58 -5.77 1.07
CA GLY A 100 -0.04 -4.68 1.86
C GLY A 100 -1.02 -4.05 2.82
N LYS A 101 -0.94 -2.73 3.01
CA LYS A 101 -1.72 -2.00 4.01
C LYS A 101 -3.15 -1.74 3.55
N MET A 102 -4.11 -2.23 4.30
CA MET A 102 -5.54 -1.97 4.07
C MET A 102 -6.12 -0.96 5.07
N HIS A 103 -5.69 -0.99 6.31
CA HIS A 103 -6.14 -0.14 7.41
C HIS A 103 -7.63 -0.31 7.72
N TRP A 104 -8.12 -1.54 7.58
CA TRP A 104 -9.52 -1.89 7.86
C TRP A 104 -9.72 -2.38 9.31
N HIS A 105 -10.98 -2.39 9.72
CA HIS A 105 -11.37 -2.93 11.02
C HIS A 105 -12.66 -3.79 10.88
N PRO A 106 -12.64 -5.06 11.33
CA PRO A 106 -11.45 -5.86 11.71
C PRO A 106 -10.41 -5.97 10.60
N GLN A 107 -9.13 -6.10 10.97
CA GLN A 107 -8.02 -6.04 10.01
C GLN A 107 -8.08 -7.13 8.92
N ARG A 108 -8.67 -8.29 9.19
CA ARG A 108 -8.83 -9.41 8.25
C ARG A 108 -10.09 -9.36 7.39
N ILE A 109 -10.92 -8.32 7.53
CA ILE A 109 -12.11 -8.19 6.69
C ILE A 109 -11.70 -7.96 5.22
N LYS A 110 -12.44 -8.54 4.29
CA LYS A 110 -11.99 -8.57 2.88
C LYS A 110 -12.64 -7.51 1.98
N HIS A 111 -13.76 -6.93 2.36
CA HIS A 111 -14.50 -5.94 1.56
C HIS A 111 -14.70 -6.32 0.09
N GLY A 112 -14.91 -7.61 -0.17
CA GLY A 112 -15.10 -8.13 -1.52
C GLY A 112 -13.85 -8.70 -2.20
N PHE A 113 -12.65 -8.56 -1.63
CA PHE A 113 -11.49 -9.31 -2.10
C PHE A 113 -11.64 -10.81 -1.87
N GLU A 114 -11.16 -11.63 -2.81
CA GLU A 114 -11.06 -13.08 -2.63
C GLU A 114 -10.06 -13.43 -1.52
N GLY A 115 -8.94 -12.73 -1.48
CA GLY A 115 -7.91 -12.87 -0.47
C GLY A 115 -7.10 -11.60 -0.28
N THR A 116 -6.37 -11.57 0.84
CA THR A 116 -5.44 -10.50 1.17
C THR A 116 -4.15 -11.06 1.78
N LEU A 117 -3.03 -10.42 1.48
CA LEU A 117 -1.76 -10.57 2.18
C LEU A 117 -1.43 -9.25 2.86
N LEU A 118 -1.53 -9.20 4.19
CA LEU A 118 -1.50 -7.94 4.93
C LEU A 118 -0.11 -7.58 5.46
N ASP A 119 0.24 -6.30 5.31
CA ASP A 119 1.26 -5.61 6.10
C ASP A 119 0.65 -4.33 6.69
N GLU A 120 0.55 -4.25 7.99
CA GLU A 120 -0.08 -3.15 8.73
C GLU A 120 0.94 -2.34 9.56
N SER A 121 2.21 -2.36 9.18
CA SER A 121 3.32 -1.62 9.85
C SER A 121 3.45 -1.88 11.36
N GLY A 122 3.04 -3.05 11.83
CA GLY A 122 3.03 -3.37 13.27
C GLY A 122 1.81 -2.89 14.02
N ARG A 123 0.89 -2.15 13.40
CA ARG A 123 -0.38 -1.75 13.99
C ARG A 123 -1.24 -2.98 14.26
N ARG A 124 -1.73 -3.10 15.48
CA ARG A 124 -2.65 -4.17 15.92
C ARG A 124 -3.82 -3.55 16.66
N GLU A 125 -5.01 -3.78 16.17
CA GLU A 125 -6.26 -3.43 16.86
C GLU A 125 -6.80 -4.58 17.68
N ASP A 126 -6.53 -5.82 17.23
CA ASP A 126 -6.74 -7.06 17.98
C ASP A 126 -5.37 -7.53 18.50
N PRO A 127 -5.22 -7.81 19.80
CA PRO A 127 -3.96 -8.34 20.37
C PRO A 127 -3.47 -9.63 19.71
N ASN A 128 -4.38 -10.43 19.17
CA ASN A 128 -4.08 -11.69 18.50
C ASN A 128 -3.78 -11.54 17.00
N PHE A 129 -3.91 -10.32 16.45
CA PHE A 129 -3.62 -10.09 15.04
C PHE A 129 -2.12 -10.16 14.77
N ILE A 130 -1.76 -10.99 13.81
CA ILE A 130 -0.42 -11.05 13.21
C ILE A 130 -0.60 -10.88 11.71
N SER A 131 0.09 -9.91 11.09
CA SER A 131 0.03 -9.71 9.64
C SER A 131 0.75 -10.84 8.88
N ASP A 132 0.39 -11.00 7.61
CA ASP A 132 1.03 -12.02 6.75
C ASP A 132 2.51 -11.72 6.56
N TYR A 133 2.89 -10.44 6.44
CA TYR A 133 4.29 -10.02 6.43
C TYR A 133 5.04 -10.49 7.67
N ARG A 134 4.49 -10.33 8.87
CA ARG A 134 5.15 -10.73 10.12
C ARG A 134 5.26 -12.24 10.27
N LEU A 135 4.27 -12.99 9.82
CA LEU A 135 4.36 -14.45 9.77
C LEU A 135 5.46 -14.91 8.80
N TRP A 136 5.48 -14.34 7.61
CA TRP A 136 6.54 -14.59 6.63
C TRP A 136 7.92 -14.21 7.19
N PHE A 137 8.04 -13.04 7.82
CA PHE A 137 9.29 -12.57 8.42
C PHE A 137 9.83 -13.54 9.47
N GLN A 138 8.98 -14.05 10.35
CA GLN A 138 9.38 -15.04 11.38
C GLN A 138 9.95 -16.32 10.77
N ILE A 139 9.44 -16.74 9.63
CA ILE A 139 9.94 -17.91 8.89
C ILE A 139 11.28 -17.60 8.22
N GLN A 140 11.42 -16.43 7.60
CA GLN A 140 12.63 -16.05 6.86
C GLN A 140 13.80 -15.64 7.77
N ALA A 141 13.51 -15.07 8.92
CA ALA A 141 14.50 -14.56 9.85
C ALA A 141 14.15 -14.95 11.31
N PRO A 142 14.22 -16.24 11.66
CA PRO A 142 13.91 -16.72 13.00
C PRO A 142 14.72 -15.98 14.07
N GLY A 143 14.05 -15.52 15.13
CA GLY A 143 14.68 -14.82 16.26
C GLY A 143 15.07 -13.36 15.98
N LYS A 144 14.82 -12.83 14.78
CA LYS A 144 15.00 -11.41 14.47
C LYS A 144 13.71 -10.62 14.76
N ASN A 145 13.89 -9.33 14.98
CA ASN A 145 12.79 -8.40 15.23
C ASN A 145 12.55 -7.52 14.00
N PRO A 146 11.36 -7.55 13.36
CA PRO A 146 11.07 -6.67 12.22
C PRO A 146 11.07 -5.18 12.59
N ASP A 147 10.93 -4.85 13.88
CA ASP A 147 10.92 -3.48 14.42
C ASP A 147 12.27 -3.13 15.10
N GLU A 148 13.38 -3.69 14.65
CA GLU A 148 14.70 -3.58 15.29
C GLU A 148 15.21 -2.13 15.35
N THR A 149 14.75 -1.25 14.48
CA THR A 149 15.06 0.18 14.53
C THR A 149 14.51 0.86 15.79
N GLY A 150 13.49 0.27 16.43
CA GLY A 150 12.78 0.84 17.57
C GLY A 150 11.83 1.99 17.22
N ILE A 151 11.68 2.31 15.93
CA ILE A 151 10.75 3.34 15.45
C ILE A 151 9.35 2.72 15.33
N GLY A 152 8.39 3.26 16.06
CA GLY A 152 7.00 2.82 15.99
C GLY A 152 6.30 3.22 14.69
N TRP A 153 5.20 2.57 14.41
CA TRP A 153 4.43 2.78 13.17
C TRP A 153 3.82 4.19 13.03
N ASN A 154 3.87 5.00 14.07
CA ASN A 154 3.38 6.39 14.08
C ASN A 154 4.39 7.36 14.68
N ASP A 155 5.65 6.97 14.79
CA ASP A 155 6.72 7.83 15.27
C ASP A 155 7.26 8.72 14.14
N HIS A 156 7.86 9.85 14.51
CA HIS A 156 8.48 10.80 13.59
C HIS A 156 10.01 10.66 13.51
N GLY A 157 10.59 9.67 14.18
CA GLY A 157 12.01 9.36 14.11
C GLY A 157 12.37 8.70 12.76
N ALA A 158 13.61 8.89 12.35
CA ALA A 158 14.17 8.24 11.16
C ALA A 158 15.47 7.50 11.52
N ALA A 159 15.65 6.33 10.94
CA ALA A 159 16.87 5.54 11.07
C ALA A 159 17.03 4.61 9.85
N THR A 160 18.25 4.14 9.63
CA THR A 160 18.49 3.12 8.62
C THR A 160 17.90 1.77 9.03
N TYR A 161 17.27 1.07 8.09
CA TYR A 161 16.85 -0.31 8.28
C TYR A 161 18.08 -1.20 8.58
N LYS A 162 18.04 -1.93 9.67
CA LYS A 162 19.21 -2.65 10.22
C LYS A 162 19.37 -4.09 9.69
N LEU A 163 18.35 -4.61 9.03
CA LEU A 163 18.33 -5.96 8.50
C LEU A 163 18.57 -5.96 6.99
N LYS A 164 18.59 -7.15 6.39
CA LYS A 164 18.69 -7.27 4.93
C LYS A 164 17.49 -6.59 4.26
N GLU A 165 17.73 -5.84 3.20
CA GLU A 165 16.69 -5.16 2.42
C GLU A 165 15.57 -6.10 1.97
N SER A 166 15.90 -7.34 1.62
CA SER A 166 14.91 -8.36 1.24
C SER A 166 13.92 -8.72 2.35
N LEU A 167 14.20 -8.35 3.59
CA LEU A 167 13.29 -8.51 4.73
C LEU A 167 12.41 -7.29 4.99
N HIS A 168 12.70 -6.16 4.30
CA HIS A 168 11.95 -4.91 4.48
C HIS A 168 10.51 -5.07 3.98
N PRO A 169 9.50 -4.52 4.68
CA PRO A 169 8.10 -4.68 4.30
C PRO A 169 7.76 -4.10 2.91
N THR A 170 8.45 -3.05 2.48
CA THR A 170 8.29 -2.52 1.11
C THR A 170 8.77 -3.52 0.06
N TYR A 171 9.92 -4.16 0.30
CA TYR A 171 10.43 -5.22 -0.58
C TYR A 171 9.46 -6.40 -0.65
N TRP A 172 8.99 -6.88 0.52
CA TRP A 172 8.04 -7.97 0.61
C TRP A 172 6.73 -7.67 -0.15
N THR A 173 6.18 -6.48 0.04
CA THR A 173 4.93 -6.07 -0.63
C THR A 173 5.10 -6.09 -2.15
N GLY A 174 6.20 -5.53 -2.64
CA GLY A 174 6.53 -5.52 -4.07
C GLY A 174 6.76 -6.92 -4.63
N GLU A 175 7.52 -7.76 -3.91
CA GLU A 175 7.80 -9.15 -4.30
C GLU A 175 6.53 -10.00 -4.37
N MET A 176 5.65 -9.89 -3.37
CA MET A 176 4.36 -10.61 -3.39
C MET A 176 3.48 -10.17 -4.57
N ALA A 177 3.48 -8.89 -4.89
CA ALA A 177 2.76 -8.37 -6.04
C ALA A 177 3.33 -8.91 -7.37
N CYS A 178 4.66 -8.90 -7.52
CA CYS A 178 5.32 -9.44 -8.70
C CYS A 178 5.03 -10.94 -8.88
N GLN A 179 5.12 -11.72 -7.81
CA GLN A 179 4.80 -13.14 -7.84
C GLN A 179 3.34 -13.39 -8.19
N MET A 180 2.41 -12.60 -7.66
CA MET A 180 1.00 -12.69 -8.01
C MET A 180 0.78 -12.44 -9.51
N ILE A 181 1.38 -11.39 -10.06
CA ILE A 181 1.24 -11.03 -11.47
C ILE A 181 1.87 -12.10 -12.38
N GLN A 182 3.07 -12.56 -12.05
CA GLN A 182 3.81 -13.54 -12.85
C GLN A 182 3.14 -14.91 -12.89
N ASN A 183 2.53 -15.32 -11.77
CA ASN A 183 1.91 -16.63 -11.62
C ASN A 183 0.39 -16.61 -11.81
N TYR A 184 -0.20 -15.44 -12.10
CA TYR A 184 -1.63 -15.35 -12.32
C TYR A 184 -2.02 -16.02 -13.63
N ASP A 185 -2.64 -17.17 -13.53
CA ASP A 185 -3.23 -17.90 -14.65
C ASP A 185 -4.62 -18.41 -14.24
N ASN A 186 -5.62 -17.66 -14.61
CA ASN A 186 -7.03 -17.98 -14.33
C ASN A 186 -7.85 -17.95 -15.62
N GLY A 187 -7.26 -18.45 -16.70
CA GLY A 187 -7.87 -18.48 -18.02
C GLY A 187 -8.15 -17.05 -18.55
N ASN A 188 -9.42 -16.78 -18.86
CA ASN A 188 -9.84 -15.46 -19.35
C ASN A 188 -10.34 -14.52 -18.24
N GLN A 189 -10.28 -14.94 -16.97
CA GLN A 189 -10.73 -14.09 -15.87
C GLN A 189 -9.75 -12.94 -15.64
N PRO A 190 -10.18 -11.68 -15.70
CA PRO A 190 -9.30 -10.55 -15.44
C PRO A 190 -8.94 -10.44 -13.96
N LEU A 191 -7.73 -9.92 -13.69
CA LEU A 191 -7.24 -9.66 -12.34
C LEU A 191 -7.50 -8.20 -11.94
N PHE A 192 -8.06 -7.98 -10.75
CA PHE A 192 -7.94 -6.74 -10.00
C PHE A 192 -7.01 -6.96 -8.81
N LEU A 193 -5.83 -6.34 -8.85
CA LEU A 193 -4.84 -6.41 -7.79
C LEU A 193 -4.63 -5.02 -7.16
N LYS A 194 -4.90 -4.90 -5.86
CA LYS A 194 -4.52 -3.72 -5.09
C LYS A 194 -3.21 -3.99 -4.36
N VAL A 195 -2.18 -3.21 -4.69
CA VAL A 195 -0.87 -3.23 -4.04
C VAL A 195 -0.72 -1.96 -3.23
N SER A 196 -0.78 -2.07 -1.90
CA SER A 196 -0.78 -0.93 -0.99
C SER A 196 0.45 -0.94 -0.09
N PHE A 197 1.46 -0.17 -0.48
CA PHE A 197 2.68 -0.02 0.31
C PHE A 197 2.40 0.79 1.58
N ALA A 198 2.88 0.30 2.72
CA ALA A 198 2.75 1.00 4.00
C ALA A 198 3.71 2.20 4.12
N ARG A 199 4.77 2.24 3.30
CA ARG A 199 5.70 3.38 3.20
C ARG A 199 5.26 4.34 2.08
N PRO A 200 5.68 5.62 2.15
CA PRO A 200 6.61 6.26 3.10
C PRO A 200 6.00 6.73 4.43
N HIS A 201 4.83 6.26 4.84
CA HIS A 201 4.36 6.44 6.22
C HIS A 201 5.37 5.82 7.20
N SER A 202 5.45 6.38 8.43
CA SER A 202 6.31 5.85 9.51
C SER A 202 6.12 4.32 9.69
N PRO A 203 7.18 3.61 10.09
CA PRO A 203 8.54 4.05 10.42
C PRO A 203 9.33 4.56 9.20
N TYR A 204 10.14 5.62 9.40
CA TYR A 204 11.05 6.13 8.38
C TYR A 204 12.36 5.35 8.46
N ASP A 205 12.38 4.17 7.88
CA ASP A 205 13.45 3.18 8.02
C ASP A 205 13.97 2.64 6.68
N PRO A 206 14.40 3.52 5.75
CA PRO A 206 14.88 3.06 4.46
C PRO A 206 16.18 2.24 4.59
N PRO A 207 16.43 1.28 3.68
CA PRO A 207 17.73 0.66 3.55
C PRO A 207 18.84 1.70 3.26
N GLN A 208 20.07 1.45 3.77
CA GLN A 208 21.18 2.41 3.70
C GLN A 208 21.45 2.91 2.27
N ARG A 209 21.40 2.02 1.28
CA ARG A 209 21.66 2.42 -0.11
C ARG A 209 20.76 3.52 -0.64
N PHE A 210 19.51 3.61 -0.17
CA PHE A 210 18.60 4.68 -0.54
C PHE A 210 18.95 6.00 0.16
N LEU A 211 19.36 5.96 1.42
CA LEU A 211 19.87 7.15 2.10
C LEU A 211 21.12 7.69 1.44
N ASP A 212 22.02 6.81 1.02
CA ASP A 212 23.26 7.20 0.34
C ASP A 212 23.01 7.94 -0.99
N MET A 213 21.89 7.64 -1.67
CA MET A 213 21.49 8.35 -2.89
C MET A 213 21.14 9.82 -2.65
N TYR A 214 20.76 10.17 -1.42
CA TYR A 214 20.25 11.50 -1.07
C TYR A 214 21.14 12.28 -0.09
N LYS A 215 22.34 11.78 0.25
CA LYS A 215 23.20 12.41 1.26
C LYS A 215 23.60 13.86 0.93
N ASP A 216 23.68 14.19 -0.35
CA ASP A 216 24.04 15.51 -0.84
C ASP A 216 22.82 16.24 -1.46
N ALA A 217 21.64 15.67 -1.39
CA ALA A 217 20.42 16.27 -1.93
C ALA A 217 19.94 17.43 -1.06
N GLN A 218 19.50 18.48 -1.71
CA GLN A 218 18.83 19.59 -1.02
C GLN A 218 17.35 19.21 -0.85
N VAL A 219 16.87 19.34 0.39
CA VAL A 219 15.45 19.15 0.69
C VAL A 219 14.68 20.37 0.16
N PRO A 220 13.63 20.18 -0.65
CA PRO A 220 12.79 21.27 -1.14
C PRO A 220 11.96 21.92 -0.04
#